data_4b3da7146216b1d85bc90dbb7c2ca518
#
_entry.id   4b3da7146216b1d85bc90dbb7c2ca518
#
_cell.length_a   1.000
_cell.length_b   1.000
_cell.length_c   1.000
_cell.angle_alpha   90.00
_cell.angle_beta   90.00
_cell.angle_gamma   90.00
#
_symmetry.space_group_name_H-M   'P 1'
#
loop_
_entity.id
_entity.type
_entity.pdbx_description
1 polymer ?
#
loop_
_entity_poly.entity_id
_entity_poly.type
_entity_poly.pdbx_seq_one_letter_code
_entity_poly.pdbx_strand_id
1 'polypeptide(L)'
;VVVNATRTNVTGAAPKFAYRGVMVDSSRHFLPVPTLEAILDGMAASALNVLHWHLVDAQSFPWNASFDETLVRGAYRPDLAYQRADLERVVAYAGDRAIRVIPEIDVPGHSAAVAVGRPDLVVACGAADAGAAFDGSQASGTLLDPLKEETYAFLAALFAELRGVFRDAAVHLGGDEVQFRCLNASADFRGRMVARGYDASCPAADPPKTGGNVCAN
;
A
#
# COMPACT_ATOMS: atom_id res chain seq x y z
N VAL A 1 -7.03 32.35 0.75
CA VAL A 1 -7.52 33.00 1.98
C VAL A 1 -6.62 32.53 3.09
N VAL A 2 -5.70 33.38 3.55
CA VAL A 2 -4.90 33.11 4.75
C VAL A 2 -5.85 33.24 5.93
N VAL A 3 -6.30 32.14 6.50
CA VAL A 3 -7.00 32.18 7.78
C VAL A 3 -5.96 32.48 8.84
N ASN A 4 -5.91 33.73 9.30
CA ASN A 4 -5.21 34.07 10.52
C ASN A 4 -5.87 33.28 11.67
N ALA A 5 -5.27 32.16 12.05
CA ALA A 5 -5.66 31.44 13.24
C ALA A 5 -5.33 32.31 14.44
N THR A 6 -6.29 33.16 14.84
CA THR A 6 -6.27 33.76 16.16
C THR A 6 -6.21 32.59 17.13
N ARG A 7 -5.08 32.49 17.87
CA ARG A 7 -4.96 31.58 19.01
C ARG A 7 -6.06 31.93 19.99
N THR A 8 -7.21 31.31 19.83
CA THR A 8 -8.16 31.21 20.95
C THR A 8 -7.44 30.34 21.98
N ASN A 9 -7.17 30.87 23.15
CA ASN A 9 -6.80 30.08 24.31
C ASN A 9 -7.97 29.16 24.62
N VAL A 10 -8.03 28.02 23.93
CA VAL A 10 -8.93 26.95 24.27
C VAL A 10 -8.35 26.37 25.56
N THR A 11 -8.92 26.75 26.70
CA THR A 11 -8.70 26.13 28.02
C THR A 11 -9.31 24.73 28.02
N GLY A 12 -9.06 23.95 26.99
CA GLY A 12 -9.41 22.55 26.87
C GLY A 12 -8.23 21.69 27.27
N ALA A 13 -8.48 20.59 27.96
CA ALA A 13 -7.45 19.61 28.24
C ALA A 13 -6.76 19.19 26.94
N ALA A 14 -5.44 19.07 26.97
CA ALA A 14 -4.66 18.57 25.81
C ALA A 14 -5.22 17.19 25.39
N PRO A 15 -5.25 16.88 24.09
CA PRO A 15 -5.73 15.59 23.62
C PRO A 15 -5.02 14.45 24.36
N LYS A 16 -5.75 13.45 24.80
CA LYS A 16 -5.20 12.31 25.55
C LYS A 16 -4.16 11.53 24.73
N PHE A 17 -4.33 11.48 23.40
CA PHE A 17 -3.46 10.75 22.49
C PHE A 17 -2.77 11.72 21.53
N ALA A 18 -1.46 11.57 21.38
CA ALA A 18 -0.67 12.36 20.44
C ALA A 18 -0.98 11.98 18.98
N TYR A 19 -1.23 10.69 18.71
CA TYR A 19 -1.62 10.17 17.40
C TYR A 19 -3.15 9.98 17.37
N ARG A 20 -3.82 10.71 16.50
CA ARG A 20 -5.27 10.66 16.31
C ARG A 20 -5.53 10.64 14.82
N GLY A 21 -5.51 9.42 14.25
CA GLY A 21 -5.57 9.20 12.82
C GLY A 21 -6.86 8.56 12.35
N VAL A 22 -7.11 8.70 11.07
CA VAL A 22 -8.05 7.89 10.30
C VAL A 22 -7.32 7.32 9.10
N MET A 23 -7.64 6.08 8.74
CA MET A 23 -7.17 5.46 7.53
C MET A 23 -8.22 5.66 6.43
N VAL A 24 -7.73 6.03 5.24
CA VAL A 24 -8.53 6.17 4.02
C VAL A 24 -7.93 5.28 2.94
N ASP A 25 -8.76 4.45 2.35
CA ASP A 25 -8.39 3.52 1.29
C ASP A 25 -8.89 4.06 -0.06
N SER A 26 -7.97 4.49 -0.90
CA SER A 26 -8.26 4.98 -2.25
C SER A 26 -7.98 3.94 -3.34
N SER A 27 -7.48 2.76 -2.97
CA SER A 27 -7.29 1.66 -3.88
C SER A 27 -8.59 0.90 -4.13
N ARG A 28 -9.27 0.44 -3.06
CA ARG A 28 -10.54 -0.30 -3.22
C ARG A 28 -11.64 0.60 -3.78
N HIS A 29 -11.62 1.89 -3.41
CA HIS A 29 -12.51 2.90 -3.97
C HIS A 29 -11.73 4.17 -4.26
N PHE A 30 -11.59 4.52 -5.54
CA PHE A 30 -10.93 5.76 -5.92
C PHE A 30 -11.68 6.97 -5.33
N LEU A 31 -10.97 7.84 -4.65
CA LEU A 31 -11.51 9.06 -4.05
C LEU A 31 -10.94 10.28 -4.79
N PRO A 32 -11.76 11.08 -5.48
CA PRO A 32 -11.29 12.32 -6.09
C PRO A 32 -10.68 13.28 -5.07
N VAL A 33 -9.70 14.08 -5.48
CA VAL A 33 -9.01 15.05 -4.60
C VAL A 33 -9.98 15.93 -3.78
N PRO A 34 -11.08 16.48 -4.33
CA PRO A 34 -12.02 17.23 -3.52
C PRO A 34 -12.66 16.43 -2.38
N THR A 35 -12.85 15.13 -2.55
CA THR A 35 -13.35 14.24 -1.49
C THR A 35 -12.32 14.08 -0.38
N LEU A 36 -11.04 13.89 -0.72
CA LEU A 36 -9.95 13.82 0.26
C LEU A 36 -9.81 15.14 1.02
N GLU A 37 -9.95 16.27 0.34
CA GLU A 37 -9.94 17.60 0.97
C GLU A 37 -11.11 17.76 1.97
N ALA A 38 -12.31 17.31 1.61
CA ALA A 38 -13.46 17.33 2.52
C ALA A 38 -13.27 16.42 3.76
N ILE A 39 -12.62 15.27 3.58
CA ILE A 39 -12.23 14.38 4.69
C ILE A 39 -11.25 15.11 5.60
N LEU A 40 -10.24 15.78 5.06
CA LEU A 40 -9.26 16.55 5.81
C LEU A 40 -9.90 17.71 6.59
N ASP A 41 -10.91 18.37 6.02
CA ASP A 41 -11.70 19.38 6.74
C ASP A 41 -12.44 18.78 7.94
N GLY A 42 -13.09 17.63 7.76
CA GLY A 42 -13.72 16.89 8.83
C GLY A 42 -12.76 16.43 9.92
N MET A 43 -11.56 15.99 9.51
CA MET A 43 -10.48 15.61 10.42
C MET A 43 -10.02 16.80 11.26
N ALA A 44 -9.79 17.95 10.64
CA ALA A 44 -9.38 19.19 11.33
C ALA A 44 -10.44 19.63 12.34
N ALA A 45 -11.72 19.61 11.95
CA ALA A 45 -12.83 19.95 12.83
C ALA A 45 -12.97 18.99 14.04
N SER A 46 -12.52 17.74 13.85
CA SER A 46 -12.56 16.69 14.89
C SER A 46 -11.24 16.56 15.67
N ALA A 47 -10.31 17.49 15.50
CA ALA A 47 -8.98 17.47 16.11
C ALA A 47 -8.16 16.19 15.80
N LEU A 48 -8.41 15.54 14.67
CA LEU A 48 -7.56 14.47 14.14
C LEU A 48 -6.33 15.09 13.48
N ASN A 49 -5.18 14.41 13.57
CA ASN A 49 -3.91 14.96 13.15
C ASN A 49 -3.06 14.04 12.24
N VAL A 50 -3.60 12.88 11.87
CA VAL A 50 -2.92 11.94 10.96
C VAL A 50 -3.92 11.36 9.98
N LEU A 51 -3.68 11.56 8.69
CA LEU A 51 -4.26 10.81 7.60
C LEU A 51 -3.33 9.64 7.28
N HIS A 52 -3.76 8.43 7.56
CA HIS A 52 -3.13 7.22 7.06
C HIS A 52 -3.75 6.93 5.70
N TRP A 53 -2.99 7.15 4.63
CA TRP A 53 -3.50 7.02 3.26
C TRP A 53 -3.05 5.69 2.66
N HIS A 54 -3.95 4.70 2.69
CA HIS A 54 -3.79 3.43 1.99
C HIS A 54 -3.96 3.68 0.49
N LEU A 55 -2.82 3.94 -0.17
CA LEU A 55 -2.80 4.53 -1.50
C LEU A 55 -3.00 3.49 -2.59
N VAL A 56 -2.37 2.32 -2.45
CA VAL A 56 -2.37 1.23 -3.45
C VAL A 56 -2.65 -0.11 -2.80
N ASP A 57 -3.28 -1.01 -3.55
CA ASP A 57 -3.61 -2.38 -3.12
C ASP A 57 -3.78 -3.30 -4.33
N ALA A 58 -4.15 -4.55 -4.09
CA ALA A 58 -4.39 -5.57 -5.11
C ALA A 58 -5.43 -5.15 -6.15
N GLN A 59 -6.47 -4.41 -5.74
CA GLN A 59 -7.57 -4.01 -6.62
C GLN A 59 -7.21 -2.88 -7.56
N SER A 60 -6.35 -1.96 -7.12
CA SER A 60 -5.96 -0.82 -7.93
C SER A 60 -4.62 -0.22 -7.51
N PHE A 61 -3.87 0.25 -8.51
CA PHE A 61 -2.71 1.11 -8.33
C PHE A 61 -3.06 2.52 -8.86
N PRO A 62 -3.83 3.32 -8.10
CA PRO A 62 -4.37 4.59 -8.58
C PRO A 62 -3.35 5.73 -8.46
N TRP A 63 -2.10 5.49 -8.86
CA TRP A 63 -1.03 6.48 -8.88
C TRP A 63 -0.25 6.38 -10.19
N ASN A 64 -0.17 7.47 -10.92
CA ASN A 64 0.67 7.60 -12.11
C ASN A 64 2.09 7.93 -11.67
N ALA A 65 2.84 6.88 -11.28
CA ALA A 65 4.21 6.99 -10.83
C ALA A 65 5.15 7.27 -12.01
N SER A 66 5.99 8.28 -11.88
CA SER A 66 6.83 8.73 -13.00
C SER A 66 8.05 7.83 -13.24
N PHE A 67 8.47 7.06 -12.24
CA PHE A 67 9.59 6.13 -12.40
C PHE A 67 9.23 4.87 -13.20
N ASP A 68 7.94 4.52 -13.27
CA ASP A 68 7.45 3.38 -14.04
C ASP A 68 5.99 3.62 -14.50
N GLU A 69 5.85 4.11 -15.73
CA GLU A 69 4.56 4.45 -16.34
C GLU A 69 3.65 3.22 -16.56
N THR A 70 4.17 2.00 -16.39
CA THR A 70 3.37 0.79 -16.58
C THR A 70 2.44 0.52 -15.40
N LEU A 71 2.74 1.05 -14.22
CA LEU A 71 1.99 0.82 -12.99
C LEU A 71 0.55 1.34 -13.05
N VAL A 72 0.32 2.45 -13.75
CA VAL A 72 -1.03 3.01 -13.93
C VAL A 72 -1.98 2.07 -14.67
N ARG A 73 -1.46 1.04 -15.36
CA ARG A 73 -2.28 -0.03 -15.96
C ARG A 73 -3.02 -0.85 -14.90
N GLY A 74 -2.52 -0.87 -13.67
CA GLY A 74 -3.19 -1.47 -12.52
C GLY A 74 -4.29 -0.60 -11.90
N ALA A 75 -4.50 0.64 -12.35
CA ALA A 75 -5.64 1.44 -11.93
C ALA A 75 -6.94 0.91 -12.57
N TYR A 76 -8.10 1.16 -11.94
CA TYR A 76 -9.40 0.80 -12.51
C TYR A 76 -9.62 1.41 -13.90
N ARG A 77 -9.14 2.63 -14.10
CA ARG A 77 -9.12 3.38 -15.37
C ARG A 77 -7.99 4.43 -15.27
N PRO A 78 -7.40 4.85 -16.41
CA PRO A 78 -6.33 5.85 -16.39
C PRO A 78 -6.73 7.20 -15.79
N ASP A 79 -8.00 7.58 -15.90
CA ASP A 79 -8.54 8.82 -15.33
C ASP A 79 -8.90 8.69 -13.83
N LEU A 80 -8.83 7.49 -13.27
CA LEU A 80 -8.96 7.19 -11.85
C LEU A 80 -7.59 6.88 -11.23
N ALA A 81 -6.62 7.74 -11.54
CA ALA A 81 -5.28 7.67 -10.98
C ALA A 81 -4.79 9.09 -10.64
N TYR A 82 -4.22 9.22 -9.46
CA TYR A 82 -3.62 10.48 -9.01
C TYR A 82 -2.36 10.79 -9.81
N GLN A 83 -2.28 12.01 -10.29
CA GLN A 83 -1.04 12.56 -10.78
C GLN A 83 -0.19 13.05 -9.59
N ARG A 84 1.11 13.23 -9.82
CA ARG A 84 2.00 13.79 -8.79
C ARG A 84 1.44 15.08 -8.18
N ALA A 85 0.91 15.97 -9.02
CA ALA A 85 0.33 17.24 -8.56
C ALA A 85 -0.90 17.04 -7.65
N ASP A 86 -1.70 15.98 -7.86
CA ASP A 86 -2.84 15.65 -7.01
C ASP A 86 -2.37 15.23 -5.61
N LEU A 87 -1.36 14.37 -5.54
CA LEU A 87 -0.77 13.94 -4.27
C LEU A 87 -0.15 15.12 -3.52
N GLU A 88 0.63 15.95 -4.21
CA GLU A 88 1.25 17.16 -3.64
C GLU A 88 0.19 18.12 -3.10
N ARG A 89 -0.94 18.28 -3.83
CA ARG A 89 -2.07 19.10 -3.42
C ARG A 89 -2.70 18.58 -2.12
N VAL A 90 -2.96 17.28 -2.02
CA VAL A 90 -3.53 16.68 -0.80
C VAL A 90 -2.58 16.86 0.37
N VAL A 91 -1.28 16.63 0.18
CA VAL A 91 -0.26 16.78 1.22
C VAL A 91 -0.17 18.24 1.70
N ALA A 92 -0.21 19.21 0.77
CA ALA A 92 -0.20 20.63 1.13
C ALA A 92 -1.47 21.03 1.89
N TYR A 93 -2.64 20.59 1.40
CA TYR A 93 -3.95 20.87 2.01
C TYR A 93 -4.05 20.30 3.43
N ALA A 94 -3.50 19.11 3.67
CA ALA A 94 -3.38 18.51 4.99
C ALA A 94 -2.42 19.30 5.90
N GLY A 95 -1.28 19.72 5.35
CA GLY A 95 -0.28 20.52 6.07
C GLY A 95 -0.84 21.84 6.60
N ASP A 96 -1.68 22.53 5.81
CA ASP A 96 -2.36 23.77 6.22
C ASP A 96 -3.33 23.57 7.41
N ARG A 97 -3.70 22.32 7.67
CA ARG A 97 -4.58 21.89 8.79
C ARG A 97 -3.82 21.20 9.92
N ALA A 98 -2.50 21.26 9.89
CA ALA A 98 -1.63 20.53 10.83
C ALA A 98 -1.90 19.01 10.87
N ILE A 99 -2.31 18.44 9.75
CA ILE A 99 -2.52 16.99 9.56
C ILE A 99 -1.31 16.42 8.83
N ARG A 100 -0.71 15.40 9.42
CA ARG A 100 0.33 14.58 8.78
C ARG A 100 -0.33 13.62 7.79
N VAL A 101 0.31 13.37 6.65
CA VAL A 101 -0.12 12.33 5.71
C VAL A 101 0.93 11.24 5.68
N ILE A 102 0.56 10.06 6.13
CA ILE A 102 1.40 8.85 6.12
C ILE A 102 0.87 7.95 5.00
N PRO A 103 1.59 7.85 3.87
CA PRO A 103 1.19 6.97 2.78
C PRO A 103 1.45 5.51 3.15
N GLU A 104 0.60 4.62 2.64
CA GLU A 104 0.81 3.18 2.71
C GLU A 104 0.95 2.59 1.31
N ILE A 105 1.99 1.78 1.18
CA ILE A 105 2.22 0.86 0.07
C ILE A 105 2.26 -0.53 0.68
N ASP A 106 1.22 -1.31 0.48
CA ASP A 106 1.12 -2.64 1.07
C ASP A 106 1.94 -3.66 0.26
N VAL A 107 2.94 -4.23 0.90
CA VAL A 107 3.88 -5.17 0.31
C VAL A 107 4.34 -6.21 1.36
N PRO A 108 4.72 -7.43 0.96
CA PRO A 108 4.78 -7.98 -0.40
C PRO A 108 3.44 -8.51 -0.91
N GLY A 109 2.43 -8.65 -0.02
CA GLY A 109 1.06 -9.00 -0.36
C GLY A 109 0.38 -7.89 -1.19
N HIS A 110 -0.90 -8.05 -1.45
CA HIS A 110 -1.74 -7.00 -2.03
C HIS A 110 -1.18 -6.36 -3.33
N SER A 111 -0.37 -7.13 -4.10
CA SER A 111 0.41 -6.61 -5.24
C SER A 111 -0.17 -6.98 -6.61
N ALA A 112 -1.45 -7.40 -6.70
CA ALA A 112 -2.03 -7.80 -7.99
C ALA A 112 -2.12 -6.64 -8.97
N ALA A 113 -2.41 -5.44 -8.52
CA ALA A 113 -2.41 -4.26 -9.38
C ALA A 113 -1.00 -3.93 -9.91
N VAL A 114 0.04 -4.15 -9.11
CA VAL A 114 1.44 -4.05 -9.58
C VAL A 114 1.70 -5.07 -10.67
N ALA A 115 1.21 -6.31 -10.53
CA ALA A 115 1.41 -7.38 -11.51
C ALA A 115 0.83 -7.06 -12.89
N VAL A 116 -0.18 -6.19 -12.99
CA VAL A 116 -0.74 -5.76 -14.28
C VAL A 116 0.30 -4.99 -15.11
N GLY A 117 1.08 -4.13 -14.47
CA GLY A 117 2.15 -3.37 -15.14
C GLY A 117 3.48 -4.10 -15.14
N ARG A 118 3.78 -4.82 -14.07
CA ARG A 118 5.08 -5.47 -13.80
C ARG A 118 4.91 -6.94 -13.38
N PRO A 119 4.44 -7.80 -14.30
CA PRO A 119 4.28 -9.23 -14.02
C PRO A 119 5.62 -9.94 -13.73
N ASP A 120 6.73 -9.34 -14.13
CA ASP A 120 8.08 -9.82 -13.87
C ASP A 120 8.47 -9.76 -12.39
N LEU A 121 7.82 -8.93 -11.57
CA LEU A 121 8.15 -8.71 -10.17
C LEU A 121 7.42 -9.65 -9.20
N VAL A 122 6.43 -10.39 -9.67
CA VAL A 122 5.60 -11.20 -8.77
C VAL A 122 5.95 -12.69 -8.81
N VAL A 123 5.58 -13.39 -7.76
CA VAL A 123 5.66 -14.85 -7.74
C VAL A 123 4.55 -15.42 -8.61
N ALA A 124 4.91 -16.30 -9.56
CA ALA A 124 3.94 -17.08 -10.30
C ALA A 124 3.36 -18.17 -9.38
N CYS A 125 2.17 -17.95 -8.88
CA CYS A 125 1.38 -18.97 -8.21
C CYS A 125 0.79 -19.92 -9.26
N GLY A 126 0.51 -21.18 -8.90
CA GLY A 126 0.01 -22.19 -9.86
C GLY A 126 -1.28 -21.77 -10.54
N ALA A 127 -1.64 -22.46 -11.63
CA ALA A 127 -2.77 -22.11 -12.50
C ALA A 127 -4.14 -21.98 -11.80
N ALA A 128 -4.31 -22.57 -10.63
CA ALA A 128 -5.51 -22.39 -9.81
C ALA A 128 -5.60 -20.99 -9.20
N ASP A 129 -4.46 -20.32 -9.01
CA ASP A 129 -4.38 -18.96 -8.45
C ASP A 129 -4.16 -17.89 -9.53
N ALA A 130 -3.60 -18.29 -10.69
CA ALA A 130 -3.35 -17.40 -11.83
C ALA A 130 -4.59 -17.23 -12.76
N GLY A 131 -5.60 -18.07 -12.60
CA GLY A 131 -6.77 -18.11 -13.51
C GLY A 131 -8.02 -17.41 -12.97
N ALA A 132 -8.03 -16.93 -11.74
CA ALA A 132 -9.08 -16.04 -11.31
C ALA A 132 -8.85 -14.70 -12.02
N ALA A 133 -9.64 -14.48 -13.09
CA ALA A 133 -9.81 -13.15 -13.64
C ALA A 133 -10.03 -12.22 -12.45
N PHE A 134 -9.37 -11.08 -12.48
CA PHE A 134 -9.46 -10.02 -11.49
C PHE A 134 -10.94 -9.74 -11.15
N ASP A 135 -11.50 -10.46 -10.21
CA ASP A 135 -12.88 -10.29 -9.74
C ASP A 135 -12.95 -9.35 -8.52
N GLY A 136 -11.80 -8.77 -8.14
CA GLY A 136 -11.69 -7.86 -7.01
C GLY A 136 -11.70 -8.53 -5.62
N SER A 137 -12.04 -9.82 -5.52
CA SER A 137 -12.23 -10.46 -4.23
C SER A 137 -11.07 -11.35 -3.77
N GLN A 138 -10.20 -11.80 -4.71
CA GLN A 138 -9.16 -12.79 -4.44
C GLN A 138 -7.76 -12.40 -4.97
N ALA A 139 -7.58 -11.15 -5.31
CA ALA A 139 -6.28 -10.64 -5.77
C ALA A 139 -5.19 -10.67 -4.67
N SER A 140 -5.57 -11.01 -3.44
CA SER A 140 -4.68 -11.14 -2.29
C SER A 140 -3.59 -12.22 -2.44
N GLY A 141 -3.75 -13.14 -3.37
CA GLY A 141 -2.76 -14.20 -3.64
C GLY A 141 -1.51 -13.75 -4.39
N THR A 142 -1.49 -12.55 -4.96
CA THR A 142 -0.34 -12.06 -5.72
C THR A 142 0.65 -11.37 -4.82
N LEU A 143 1.88 -11.87 -4.83
CA LEU A 143 2.98 -11.42 -3.98
C LEU A 143 4.13 -10.88 -4.82
N LEU A 144 4.72 -9.76 -4.42
CA LEU A 144 6.06 -9.40 -4.91
C LEU A 144 7.04 -10.51 -4.54
N ASP A 145 7.93 -10.83 -5.47
CA ASP A 145 8.88 -11.93 -5.32
C ASP A 145 10.09 -11.47 -4.48
N PRO A 146 10.20 -11.93 -3.21
CA PRO A 146 11.29 -11.51 -2.33
C PRO A 146 12.64 -12.13 -2.68
N LEU A 147 12.68 -13.04 -3.66
CA LEU A 147 13.92 -13.66 -4.14
C LEU A 147 14.48 -12.98 -5.40
N LYS A 148 13.86 -11.89 -5.88
CA LYS A 148 14.34 -11.12 -7.04
C LYS A 148 14.96 -9.80 -6.60
N GLU A 149 16.18 -9.53 -7.07
CA GLU A 149 16.84 -8.24 -6.83
C GLU A 149 16.08 -7.07 -7.49
N GLU A 150 15.43 -7.35 -8.62
CA GLU A 150 14.58 -6.39 -9.34
C GLU A 150 13.42 -5.89 -8.49
N THR A 151 12.88 -6.73 -7.60
CA THR A 151 11.84 -6.33 -6.65
C THR A 151 12.35 -5.24 -5.70
N TYR A 152 13.56 -5.40 -5.19
CA TYR A 152 14.15 -4.40 -4.28
C TYR A 152 14.53 -3.12 -5.01
N ALA A 153 15.03 -3.22 -6.25
CA ALA A 153 15.30 -2.06 -7.08
C ALA A 153 14.01 -1.28 -7.40
N PHE A 154 12.93 -1.99 -7.71
CA PHE A 154 11.60 -1.42 -7.91
C PHE A 154 11.10 -0.71 -6.64
N LEU A 155 11.14 -1.36 -5.49
CA LEU A 155 10.72 -0.77 -4.22
C LEU A 155 11.56 0.46 -3.85
N ALA A 156 12.86 0.41 -4.10
CA ALA A 156 13.73 1.57 -3.86
C ALA A 156 13.33 2.77 -4.72
N ALA A 157 13.01 2.58 -5.99
CA ALA A 157 12.55 3.64 -6.89
C ALA A 157 11.17 4.16 -6.47
N LEU A 158 10.24 3.26 -6.11
CA LEU A 158 8.90 3.59 -5.64
C LEU A 158 8.95 4.47 -4.38
N PHE A 159 9.73 4.06 -3.37
CA PHE A 159 9.86 4.83 -2.15
C PHE A 159 10.67 6.12 -2.33
N ALA A 160 11.60 6.16 -3.27
CA ALA A 160 12.30 7.41 -3.61
C ALA A 160 11.34 8.45 -4.19
N GLU A 161 10.45 8.05 -5.11
CA GLU A 161 9.43 8.95 -5.65
C GLU A 161 8.39 9.35 -4.59
N LEU A 162 7.93 8.39 -3.78
CA LEU A 162 7.00 8.64 -2.68
C LEU A 162 7.54 9.72 -1.71
N ARG A 163 8.81 9.60 -1.32
CA ARG A 163 9.49 10.60 -0.47
C ARG A 163 9.63 11.97 -1.12
N GLY A 164 9.61 12.04 -2.43
CA GLY A 164 9.59 13.29 -3.18
C GLY A 164 8.27 14.05 -3.08
N VAL A 165 7.20 13.38 -2.65
CA VAL A 165 5.84 13.93 -2.52
C VAL A 165 5.45 14.09 -1.05
N PHE A 166 5.58 13.01 -0.27
CA PHE A 166 5.12 12.96 1.11
C PHE A 166 6.21 13.47 2.06
N ARG A 167 5.85 14.47 2.87
CA ARG A 167 6.80 15.19 3.75
C ARG A 167 7.01 14.50 5.09
N ASP A 168 6.16 13.51 5.42
CA ASP A 168 6.29 12.77 6.68
C ASP A 168 7.54 11.86 6.65
N ALA A 169 8.15 11.67 7.80
CA ALA A 169 9.28 10.75 7.93
C ALA A 169 8.86 9.27 7.94
N ALA A 170 7.56 9.00 8.20
CA ALA A 170 7.01 7.67 8.25
C ALA A 170 6.33 7.29 6.92
N VAL A 171 6.47 6.03 6.56
CA VAL A 171 5.72 5.33 5.51
C VAL A 171 5.18 4.05 6.14
N HIS A 172 3.94 3.69 5.84
CA HIS A 172 3.37 2.41 6.23
C HIS A 172 3.60 1.39 5.11
N LEU A 173 4.06 0.20 5.45
CA LEU A 173 4.40 -0.83 4.48
C LEU A 173 3.32 -1.92 4.36
N GLY A 174 2.25 -1.83 5.16
CA GLY A 174 1.29 -2.91 5.28
C GLY A 174 1.94 -4.15 5.87
N GLY A 175 1.93 -5.23 5.10
CA GLY A 175 2.60 -6.48 5.45
C GLY A 175 1.65 -7.55 5.95
N ASP A 176 0.36 -7.31 5.89
CA ASP A 176 -0.69 -8.25 6.24
C ASP A 176 -1.00 -9.23 5.08
N GLU A 177 -1.74 -10.25 5.42
CA GLU A 177 -2.29 -11.27 4.49
C GLU A 177 -1.29 -11.87 3.49
N VAL A 178 0.00 -11.98 3.85
CA VAL A 178 1.01 -12.62 3.00
C VAL A 178 0.64 -14.08 2.74
N GLN A 179 0.34 -14.39 1.48
CA GLN A 179 -0.18 -15.70 1.07
C GLN A 179 0.94 -16.74 0.94
N PHE A 180 1.37 -17.34 2.07
CA PHE A 180 2.40 -18.39 2.05
C PHE A 180 2.00 -19.62 1.21
N ARG A 181 0.71 -19.87 1.02
CA ARG A 181 0.23 -20.91 0.10
C ARG A 181 0.75 -20.73 -1.32
N CYS A 182 0.71 -19.50 -1.81
CA CYS A 182 1.21 -19.13 -3.13
C CYS A 182 2.70 -19.48 -3.25
N LEU A 183 3.51 -19.07 -2.28
CA LEU A 183 4.95 -19.36 -2.24
C LEU A 183 5.20 -20.88 -2.21
N ASN A 184 4.46 -21.59 -1.38
CA ASN A 184 4.59 -23.06 -1.26
C ASN A 184 4.10 -23.80 -2.50
N ALA A 185 3.13 -23.30 -3.24
CA ALA A 185 2.64 -23.91 -4.47
C ALA A 185 3.62 -23.71 -5.65
N SER A 186 4.41 -22.65 -5.65
CA SER A 186 5.36 -22.35 -6.72
C SER A 186 6.61 -23.24 -6.64
N ALA A 187 6.72 -24.21 -7.56
CA ALA A 187 7.90 -25.06 -7.66
C ALA A 187 9.17 -24.27 -7.98
N ASP A 188 9.06 -23.25 -8.84
CA ASP A 188 10.15 -22.35 -9.17
C ASP A 188 10.64 -21.59 -7.93
N PHE A 189 9.71 -20.97 -7.18
CA PHE A 189 10.06 -20.24 -5.96
C PHE A 189 10.79 -21.13 -4.95
N ARG A 190 10.26 -22.33 -4.68
CA ARG A 190 10.92 -23.29 -3.77
C ARG A 190 12.29 -23.71 -4.28
N GLY A 191 12.44 -23.97 -5.59
CA GLY A 191 13.74 -24.31 -6.19
C GLY A 191 14.76 -23.19 -5.99
N ARG A 192 14.35 -21.94 -6.14
CA ARG A 192 15.22 -20.76 -5.91
C ARG A 192 15.56 -20.56 -4.43
N MET A 193 14.65 -20.89 -3.51
CA MET A 193 14.94 -20.89 -2.07
C MET A 193 16.04 -21.90 -1.74
N VAL A 194 15.88 -23.16 -2.20
CA VAL A 194 16.88 -24.22 -1.98
C VAL A 194 18.23 -23.84 -2.55
N ALA A 195 18.28 -23.28 -3.78
CA ALA A 195 19.51 -22.82 -4.41
C ALA A 195 20.24 -21.71 -3.61
N ARG A 196 19.51 -20.97 -2.75
CA ARG A 196 20.06 -19.97 -1.84
C ARG A 196 20.38 -20.51 -0.44
N GLY A 197 20.21 -21.80 -0.22
CA GLY A 197 20.49 -22.46 1.07
C GLY A 197 19.35 -22.35 2.09
N TYR A 198 18.14 -21.94 1.67
CA TYR A 198 16.97 -21.94 2.54
C TYR A 198 16.34 -23.34 2.56
N ASP A 199 15.78 -23.72 3.71
CA ASP A 199 15.00 -24.95 3.81
C ASP A 199 13.61 -24.73 3.17
N ALA A 200 13.35 -25.45 2.10
CA ALA A 200 12.05 -25.45 1.41
C ALA A 200 11.29 -26.78 1.63
N SER A 201 11.69 -27.59 2.59
CA SER A 201 11.07 -28.90 2.89
C SER A 201 9.76 -28.80 3.65
N CYS A 202 9.32 -27.58 3.97
CA CYS A 202 8.03 -27.37 4.61
C CYS A 202 6.92 -27.99 3.76
N PRO A 203 6.23 -29.03 4.23
CA PRO A 203 5.12 -29.60 3.50
C PRO A 203 4.05 -28.54 3.34
N ALA A 204 3.37 -28.54 2.18
CA ALA A 204 2.14 -27.76 1.95
C ALA A 204 1.02 -28.32 2.86
N ALA A 205 1.20 -28.26 4.17
CA ALA A 205 0.18 -28.59 5.13
C ALA A 205 -0.89 -27.49 5.08
N ASP A 206 -2.15 -27.91 5.10
CA ASP A 206 -3.25 -26.98 5.31
C ASP A 206 -2.89 -26.09 6.52
N PRO A 207 -3.01 -24.77 6.38
CA PRO A 207 -2.72 -23.88 7.50
C PRO A 207 -3.59 -24.32 8.68
N PRO A 208 -3.05 -24.44 9.88
CA PRO A 208 -3.90 -24.66 11.04
C PRO A 208 -4.92 -23.51 11.08
N LYS A 209 -6.16 -23.82 11.37
CA LYS A 209 -7.28 -22.87 11.48
C LYS A 209 -7.06 -21.78 12.55
N THR A 210 -5.91 -21.77 13.18
CA THR A 210 -5.45 -20.81 14.18
C THR A 210 -4.00 -20.46 13.86
N GLY A 211 -3.72 -19.19 13.55
CA GLY A 211 -2.47 -18.58 13.08
C GLY A 211 -1.14 -19.00 13.73
N GLY A 212 -0.83 -20.29 13.74
CA GLY A 212 0.44 -20.83 14.18
C GLY A 212 1.41 -20.96 13.00
N ASN A 213 2.66 -20.57 13.20
CA ASN A 213 3.76 -20.74 12.25
C ASN A 213 3.87 -22.20 11.79
N VAL A 214 3.70 -22.42 10.50
CA VAL A 214 3.73 -23.76 9.91
C VAL A 214 5.16 -24.28 9.71
N CYS A 215 6.16 -23.42 9.81
CA CYS A 215 7.58 -23.75 9.72
C CYS A 215 8.40 -22.86 10.63
N ALA A 216 8.18 -22.91 11.93
CA ALA A 216 9.12 -22.36 12.91
C ALA A 216 10.08 -23.47 13.34
N ASN A 217 11.33 -23.40 12.90
CA ASN A 217 12.47 -23.93 13.60
C ASN A 217 13.27 -22.79 14.18
#